data_e65a391f4ad5a7c5c136338599764510
#
_entry.id   e65a391f4ad5a7c5c136338599764510
#
_cell.length_a   1.000
_cell.length_b   1.000
_cell.length_c   1.000
_cell.angle_alpha   90.00
_cell.angle_beta   90.00
_cell.angle_gamma   90.00
#
_symmetry.space_group_name_H-M   'P 1'
#
loop_
_entity.id
_entity.type
_entity.pdbx_description
1 polymer ?
#
loop_
_entity_poly.entity_id
_entity_poly.type
_entity_poly.pdbx_seq_one_letter_code
_entity_poly.pdbx_strand_id
1 'polypeptide(L)'
;TFAQLLQEIEKIEGLERIRFMTSHPKDLSDELIEVMANSKKICKHLHLPLQSGSSEILKVMNRRYDKEKYLGLVEKIKKAIPDIGLTTDIIVGFPGETEEDFQETLDVVRKARYDSAFTFIYSKRTGTPAAAMENQVPEAVVKDRFDRLLKEVQTISQEMTARFTGTVQEVLVEDVNEHNSELVTGRMSNNHLVHFPGDASLIGKI
;
A
#
# COMPACT_ATOMS: atom_id res chain seq x y z
N THR A 1 18.95 -14.12 0.76
CA THR A 1 17.93 -13.15 0.32
C THR A 1 16.78 -13.06 1.32
N PHE A 2 15.97 -12.00 1.24
CA PHE A 2 14.76 -11.88 2.07
C PHE A 2 13.73 -12.98 1.74
N ALA A 3 13.61 -13.35 0.48
CA ALA A 3 12.76 -14.45 0.06
C ALA A 3 13.15 -15.78 0.74
N GLN A 4 14.45 -16.10 0.80
CA GLN A 4 14.96 -17.28 1.49
C GLN A 4 14.67 -17.24 3.00
N LEU A 5 14.81 -16.07 3.63
CA LEU A 5 14.44 -15.91 5.04
C LEU A 5 12.97 -16.24 5.28
N LEU A 6 12.08 -15.74 4.43
CA LEU A 6 10.65 -16.04 4.53
C LEU A 6 10.35 -17.54 4.36
N GLN A 7 11.05 -18.22 3.44
CA GLN A 7 10.94 -19.68 3.26
C GLN A 7 11.38 -20.46 4.50
N GLU A 8 12.44 -20.02 5.18
CA GLU A 8 12.88 -20.66 6.44
C GLU A 8 11.89 -20.37 7.58
N ILE A 9 11.37 -19.16 7.70
CA ILE A 9 10.36 -18.82 8.71
C ILE A 9 9.07 -19.63 8.51
N GLU A 10 8.67 -19.90 7.27
CA GLU A 10 7.47 -20.67 6.97
C GLU A 10 7.53 -22.12 7.51
N LYS A 11 8.72 -22.67 7.71
CA LYS A 11 8.91 -24.03 8.25
C LYS A 11 8.65 -24.12 9.75
N ILE A 12 8.55 -22.99 10.47
CA ILE A 12 8.32 -22.97 11.90
C ILE A 12 6.94 -23.50 12.21
N GLU A 13 6.87 -24.56 13.03
CA GLU A 13 5.61 -25.14 13.49
C GLU A 13 4.87 -24.19 14.43
N GLY A 14 3.53 -24.17 14.36
CA GLY A 14 2.69 -23.28 15.17
C GLY A 14 2.65 -21.83 14.69
N LEU A 15 3.48 -21.43 13.72
CA LEU A 15 3.36 -20.14 13.08
C LEU A 15 2.31 -20.19 11.98
N GLU A 16 1.24 -19.43 12.10
CA GLU A 16 0.11 -19.47 11.16
C GLU A 16 0.13 -18.31 10.16
N ARG A 17 0.60 -17.11 10.56
CA ARG A 17 0.66 -15.93 9.71
C ARG A 17 2.02 -15.23 9.78
N ILE A 18 2.53 -14.85 8.62
CA ILE A 18 3.74 -14.05 8.46
C ILE A 18 3.33 -12.74 7.76
N ARG A 19 3.62 -11.62 8.39
CA ARG A 19 3.39 -10.30 7.82
C ARG A 19 4.68 -9.50 7.82
N PHE A 20 4.99 -8.86 6.72
CA PHE A 20 6.07 -7.87 6.62
C PHE A 20 5.52 -6.56 6.05
N MET A 21 6.14 -5.45 6.41
CA MET A 21 5.57 -4.13 6.13
C MET A 21 5.70 -3.72 4.69
N THR A 22 6.90 -3.68 4.15
CA THR A 22 7.15 -2.98 2.89
C THR A 22 8.22 -3.65 2.06
N SER A 23 8.12 -3.44 0.76
CA SER A 23 9.21 -3.69 -0.18
C SER A 23 9.46 -2.43 -0.99
N HIS A 24 10.72 -2.00 -1.06
CA HIS A 24 11.08 -0.95 -1.99
C HIS A 24 10.90 -1.47 -3.43
N PRO A 25 10.29 -0.71 -4.37
CA PRO A 25 10.06 -1.19 -5.74
C PRO A 25 11.29 -1.76 -6.44
N LYS A 26 12.47 -1.24 -6.10
CA LYS A 26 13.76 -1.74 -6.61
C LYS A 26 14.11 -3.15 -6.09
N ASP A 27 13.73 -3.46 -4.87
CA ASP A 27 14.17 -4.67 -4.16
C ASP A 27 13.13 -5.80 -4.20
N LEU A 28 11.97 -5.54 -4.83
CA LEU A 28 10.93 -6.53 -5.06
C LEU A 28 11.36 -7.46 -6.20
N SER A 29 11.96 -8.60 -5.83
CA SER A 29 12.43 -9.61 -6.76
C SER A 29 11.34 -10.58 -7.20
N ASP A 30 11.54 -11.23 -8.34
CA ASP A 30 10.69 -12.30 -8.82
C ASP A 30 10.60 -13.46 -7.83
N GLU A 31 11.75 -13.81 -7.21
CA GLU A 31 11.83 -14.81 -6.16
C GLU A 31 10.92 -14.46 -4.97
N LEU A 32 10.88 -13.19 -4.55
CA LEU A 32 10.01 -12.77 -3.45
C LEU A 32 8.53 -12.87 -3.84
N ILE A 33 8.16 -12.46 -5.04
CA ILE A 33 6.78 -12.57 -5.55
C ILE A 33 6.35 -14.06 -5.60
N GLU A 34 7.22 -14.94 -6.08
CA GLU A 34 6.96 -16.38 -6.16
C GLU A 34 6.78 -17.00 -4.77
N VAL A 35 7.66 -16.65 -3.82
CA VAL A 35 7.55 -17.11 -2.42
C VAL A 35 6.24 -16.65 -1.81
N MET A 36 5.86 -15.39 -1.98
CA MET A 36 4.58 -14.87 -1.49
C MET A 36 3.38 -15.57 -2.13
N ALA A 37 3.44 -15.83 -3.43
CA ALA A 37 2.34 -16.48 -4.17
C ALA A 37 2.09 -17.92 -3.70
N ASN A 38 3.16 -18.67 -3.45
CA ASN A 38 3.11 -20.10 -3.07
C ASN A 38 2.94 -20.31 -1.57
N SER A 39 3.24 -19.34 -0.73
CA SER A 39 3.14 -19.46 0.72
C SER A 39 1.70 -19.54 1.20
N LYS A 40 1.47 -20.40 2.20
CA LYS A 40 0.20 -20.50 2.93
C LYS A 40 0.16 -19.59 4.17
N LYS A 41 1.30 -19.18 4.67
CA LYS A 41 1.43 -18.38 5.90
C LYS A 41 1.69 -16.89 5.65
N ILE A 42 2.36 -16.55 4.53
CA ILE A 42 2.62 -15.15 4.18
C ILE A 42 1.31 -14.47 3.82
N CYS A 43 0.99 -13.43 4.55
CA CYS A 43 -0.19 -12.61 4.31
C CYS A 43 -0.16 -12.00 2.89
N LYS A 44 -1.29 -12.02 2.21
CA LYS A 44 -1.45 -11.52 0.84
C LYS A 44 -1.59 -9.99 0.82
N HIS A 45 -0.63 -9.32 1.40
CA HIS A 45 -0.55 -7.87 1.47
C HIS A 45 0.86 -7.40 1.14
N LEU A 46 0.96 -6.32 0.37
CA LEU A 46 2.22 -5.66 0.07
C LEU A 46 2.05 -4.15 0.12
N HIS A 47 2.88 -3.50 0.92
CA HIS A 47 3.05 -2.06 0.86
C HIS A 47 4.17 -1.73 -0.12
N LEU A 48 3.83 -1.06 -1.23
CA LEU A 48 4.75 -0.71 -2.31
C LEU A 48 4.73 0.80 -2.55
N PRO A 49 5.61 1.59 -1.90
CA PRO A 49 5.59 3.04 -1.99
C PRO A 49 5.83 3.54 -3.42
N LEU A 50 4.87 4.30 -3.96
CA LEU A 50 4.95 4.96 -5.27
C LEU A 50 5.71 6.28 -5.19
N GLN A 51 5.40 7.09 -4.20
CA GLN A 51 5.82 8.47 -3.95
C GLN A 51 5.25 9.47 -4.95
N SER A 52 5.41 9.27 -6.25
CA SER A 52 4.85 10.05 -7.36
C SER A 52 4.62 9.16 -8.57
N GLY A 53 3.61 9.47 -9.38
CA GLY A 53 3.35 8.79 -10.67
C GLY A 53 4.13 9.40 -11.84
N SER A 54 4.81 10.54 -11.65
CA SER A 54 5.65 11.16 -12.67
C SER A 54 7.08 10.64 -12.61
N SER A 55 7.59 10.13 -13.72
CA SER A 55 8.98 9.68 -13.84
C SER A 55 9.97 10.82 -13.62
N GLU A 56 9.65 12.05 -14.02
CA GLU A 56 10.50 13.22 -13.79
C GLU A 56 10.57 13.57 -12.30
N ILE A 57 9.45 13.59 -11.60
CA ILE A 57 9.42 13.83 -10.16
C ILE A 57 10.14 12.71 -9.40
N LEU A 58 9.94 11.46 -9.77
CA LEU A 58 10.66 10.33 -9.17
C LEU A 58 12.18 10.48 -9.32
N LYS A 59 12.65 10.94 -10.47
CA LYS A 59 14.07 11.23 -10.71
C LYS A 59 14.60 12.33 -9.81
N VAL A 60 13.85 13.44 -9.64
CA VAL A 60 14.21 14.53 -8.73
C VAL A 60 14.21 14.07 -7.27
N MET A 61 13.29 13.16 -6.90
CA MET A 61 13.26 12.50 -5.59
C MET A 61 14.39 11.47 -5.40
N ASN A 62 15.28 11.28 -6.40
CA ASN A 62 16.34 10.29 -6.41
C ASN A 62 15.81 8.85 -6.29
N ARG A 63 14.65 8.57 -6.87
CA ARG A 63 14.10 7.20 -6.97
C ARG A 63 14.72 6.50 -8.16
N ARG A 64 15.00 5.18 -8.01
CA ARG A 64 15.68 4.36 -9.03
C ARG A 64 14.70 3.54 -9.84
N TYR A 65 13.48 4.01 -10.00
CA TYR A 65 12.42 3.44 -10.83
C TYR A 65 11.64 4.60 -11.46
N ASP A 66 11.00 4.31 -12.58
CA ASP A 66 10.08 5.16 -13.29
C ASP A 66 8.64 4.62 -13.20
N LYS A 67 7.70 5.35 -13.78
CA LYS A 67 6.27 5.00 -13.83
C LYS A 67 6.03 3.63 -14.46
N GLU A 68 6.67 3.36 -15.59
CA GLU A 68 6.48 2.16 -16.40
C GLU A 68 6.97 0.93 -15.61
N LYS A 69 8.14 1.02 -15.03
CA LYS A 69 8.72 -0.04 -14.21
C LYS A 69 7.87 -0.33 -12.98
N TYR A 70 7.36 0.73 -12.35
CA TYR A 70 6.48 0.57 -11.19
C TYR A 70 5.17 -0.13 -11.56
N LEU A 71 4.50 0.30 -12.65
CA LEU A 71 3.27 -0.33 -13.13
C LEU A 71 3.50 -1.78 -13.56
N GLY A 72 4.63 -2.07 -14.20
CA GLY A 72 5.01 -3.44 -14.55
C GLY A 72 5.17 -4.35 -13.32
N LEU A 73 5.72 -3.83 -12.20
CA LEU A 73 5.77 -4.56 -10.93
C LEU A 73 4.36 -4.80 -10.36
N VAL A 74 3.49 -3.78 -10.37
CA VAL A 74 2.11 -3.91 -9.90
C VAL A 74 1.35 -4.99 -10.70
N GLU A 75 1.46 -4.96 -12.02
CA GLU A 75 0.83 -5.96 -12.89
C GLU A 75 1.34 -7.38 -12.57
N LYS A 76 2.66 -7.54 -12.44
CA LYS A 76 3.29 -8.81 -12.13
C LYS A 76 2.81 -9.38 -10.80
N ILE A 77 2.78 -8.54 -9.76
CA ILE A 77 2.30 -8.94 -8.43
C ILE A 77 0.84 -9.38 -8.50
N LYS A 78 -0.03 -8.58 -9.11
CA LYS A 78 -1.46 -8.89 -9.20
C LYS A 78 -1.74 -10.13 -10.04
N LYS A 79 -0.94 -10.40 -11.05
CA LYS A 79 -1.02 -11.63 -11.83
C LYS A 79 -0.61 -12.86 -11.01
N ALA A 80 0.45 -12.75 -10.22
CA ALA A 80 0.94 -13.85 -9.38
C ALA A 80 0.05 -14.08 -8.16
N ILE A 81 -0.55 -13.03 -7.59
CA ILE A 81 -1.37 -13.05 -6.38
C ILE A 81 -2.64 -12.22 -6.62
N PRO A 82 -3.68 -12.78 -7.24
CA PRO A 82 -4.90 -12.03 -7.63
C PRO A 82 -5.61 -11.34 -6.47
N ASP A 83 -5.56 -11.92 -5.26
CA ASP A 83 -6.23 -11.40 -4.05
C ASP A 83 -5.35 -10.50 -3.20
N ILE A 84 -4.19 -10.10 -3.71
CA ILE A 84 -3.27 -9.26 -2.94
C ILE A 84 -3.90 -7.92 -2.56
N GLY A 85 -3.77 -7.53 -1.30
CA GLY A 85 -3.99 -6.16 -0.85
C GLY A 85 -2.76 -5.32 -1.16
N LEU A 86 -2.92 -4.30 -1.98
CA LEU A 86 -1.82 -3.41 -2.35
C LEU A 86 -2.02 -2.04 -1.72
N THR A 87 -1.02 -1.60 -0.97
CA THR A 87 -1.01 -0.26 -0.37
C THR A 87 0.22 0.53 -0.79
N THR A 88 0.17 1.84 -0.70
CA THR A 88 1.23 2.73 -1.18
C THR A 88 1.33 4.02 -0.39
N ASP A 89 2.43 4.76 -0.60
CA ASP A 89 2.61 6.15 -0.17
C ASP A 89 2.63 7.06 -1.40
N ILE A 90 1.96 8.22 -1.31
CA ILE A 90 1.92 9.24 -2.35
C ILE A 90 2.18 10.60 -1.73
N ILE A 91 3.08 11.37 -2.30
CA ILE A 91 3.42 12.74 -1.89
C ILE A 91 2.96 13.70 -2.98
N VAL A 92 2.18 14.71 -2.61
CA VAL A 92 1.70 15.79 -3.50
C VAL A 92 2.44 17.08 -3.19
N GLY A 93 2.67 17.90 -4.21
CA GLY A 93 3.28 19.22 -4.06
C GLY A 93 4.79 19.16 -3.85
N PHE A 94 5.46 18.12 -4.32
CA PHE A 94 6.91 18.10 -4.33
C PHE A 94 7.45 19.26 -5.19
N PRO A 95 8.57 19.92 -4.81
CA PRO A 95 9.11 21.04 -5.58
C PRO A 95 9.29 20.72 -7.06
N GLY A 96 8.74 21.55 -7.91
CA GLY A 96 8.75 21.37 -9.37
C GLY A 96 7.61 20.54 -9.94
N GLU A 97 6.75 19.94 -9.11
CA GLU A 97 5.59 19.17 -9.59
C GLU A 97 4.66 20.08 -10.40
N THR A 98 4.44 19.75 -11.69
CA THR A 98 3.47 20.41 -12.57
C THR A 98 2.09 19.78 -12.44
N GLU A 99 1.09 20.35 -13.13
CA GLU A 99 -0.25 19.73 -13.19
C GLU A 99 -0.19 18.40 -13.97
N GLU A 100 0.61 18.33 -15.01
CA GLU A 100 0.84 17.14 -15.83
C GLU A 100 1.45 16.03 -14.98
N ASP A 101 2.45 16.31 -14.16
CA ASP A 101 3.06 15.35 -13.21
C ASP A 101 2.03 14.81 -12.22
N PHE A 102 1.16 15.69 -11.73
CA PHE A 102 0.09 15.29 -10.83
C PHE A 102 -0.95 14.40 -11.55
N GLN A 103 -1.30 14.72 -12.79
CA GLN A 103 -2.21 13.87 -13.60
C GLN A 103 -1.61 12.48 -13.84
N GLU A 104 -0.29 12.37 -14.06
CA GLU A 104 0.39 11.08 -14.14
C GLU A 104 0.28 10.30 -12.83
N THR A 105 0.33 10.97 -11.69
CA THR A 105 0.12 10.34 -10.39
C THR A 105 -1.31 9.77 -10.27
N LEU A 106 -2.33 10.52 -10.66
CA LEU A 106 -3.71 10.02 -10.70
C LEU A 106 -3.87 8.84 -11.67
N ASP A 107 -3.21 8.88 -12.83
CA ASP A 107 -3.23 7.78 -13.81
C ASP A 107 -2.66 6.49 -13.20
N VAL A 108 -1.53 6.58 -12.48
CA VAL A 108 -0.97 5.41 -11.77
C VAL A 108 -1.94 4.89 -10.71
N VAL A 109 -2.56 5.76 -9.92
CA VAL A 109 -3.55 5.39 -8.89
C VAL A 109 -4.72 4.60 -9.51
N ARG A 110 -5.24 5.08 -10.64
CA ARG A 110 -6.34 4.42 -11.38
C ARG A 110 -5.93 3.05 -11.93
N LYS A 111 -4.71 2.93 -12.45
CA LYS A 111 -4.20 1.67 -13.01
C LYS A 111 -3.81 0.67 -11.94
N ALA A 112 -3.14 1.14 -10.90
CA ALA A 112 -2.70 0.29 -9.81
C ALA A 112 -3.85 -0.20 -8.92
N ARG A 113 -4.94 0.58 -8.77
CA ARG A 113 -6.12 0.25 -7.96
C ARG A 113 -5.72 -0.24 -6.58
N TYR A 114 -5.20 0.65 -5.77
CA TYR A 114 -4.77 0.35 -4.41
C TYR A 114 -5.96 0.08 -3.48
N ASP A 115 -5.77 -0.87 -2.56
CA ASP A 115 -6.73 -1.11 -1.46
C ASP A 115 -6.73 0.06 -0.47
N SER A 116 -5.55 0.71 -0.28
CA SER A 116 -5.41 1.94 0.49
C SER A 116 -4.15 2.69 0.07
N ALA A 117 -4.13 4.00 0.26
CA ALA A 117 -2.94 4.82 0.07
C ALA A 117 -2.77 5.80 1.24
N PHE A 118 -1.54 5.90 1.74
CA PHE A 118 -1.15 6.98 2.63
C PHE A 118 -0.74 8.17 1.78
N THR A 119 -1.47 9.26 1.91
CA THR A 119 -1.31 10.46 1.11
C THR A 119 -0.73 11.58 1.96
N PHE A 120 0.32 12.22 1.45
CA PHE A 120 1.05 13.26 2.15
C PHE A 120 1.16 14.51 1.29
N ILE A 121 1.11 15.66 1.93
CA ILE A 121 1.57 16.90 1.36
C ILE A 121 3.08 17.01 1.61
N TYR A 122 3.85 17.38 0.58
CA TYR A 122 5.28 17.62 0.76
C TYR A 122 5.52 18.64 1.87
N SER A 123 6.38 18.30 2.81
CA SER A 123 6.80 19.17 3.90
C SER A 123 8.31 19.43 3.82
N LYS A 124 8.69 20.71 3.84
CA LYS A 124 10.11 21.10 3.84
C LYS A 124 10.82 20.57 5.08
N ARG A 125 11.90 19.84 4.87
CA ARG A 125 12.77 19.36 5.96
C ARG A 125 14.11 20.07 5.85
N THR A 126 14.48 20.82 6.88
CA THR A 126 15.76 21.52 6.92
C THR A 126 16.94 20.60 6.60
N GLY A 127 17.83 21.06 5.76
CA GLY A 127 19.03 20.31 5.34
C GLY A 127 18.82 19.34 4.18
N THR A 128 17.61 19.25 3.61
CA THR A 128 17.37 18.43 2.42
C THR A 128 17.51 19.25 1.14
N PRO A 129 18.02 18.66 0.02
CA PRO A 129 18.06 19.34 -1.28
C PRO A 129 16.70 19.89 -1.71
N ALA A 130 15.63 19.16 -1.51
CA ALA A 130 14.28 19.55 -1.88
C ALA A 130 13.79 20.80 -1.14
N ALA A 131 14.22 21.01 0.12
CA ALA A 131 13.86 22.21 0.87
C ALA A 131 14.53 23.49 0.32
N ALA A 132 15.68 23.33 -0.36
CA ALA A 132 16.44 24.42 -0.98
C ALA A 132 16.00 24.76 -2.41
N MET A 133 15.11 23.96 -3.01
CA MET A 133 14.60 24.22 -4.36
C MET A 133 13.73 25.46 -4.39
N GLU A 134 13.92 26.30 -5.42
CA GLU A 134 13.20 27.58 -5.57
C GLU A 134 11.77 27.37 -6.12
N ASN A 135 11.55 26.32 -6.90
CA ASN A 135 10.30 26.01 -7.58
C ASN A 135 9.30 25.28 -6.67
N GLN A 136 9.06 25.80 -5.48
CA GLN A 136 8.04 25.29 -4.55
C GLN A 136 6.64 25.48 -5.14
N VAL A 137 5.79 24.46 -4.99
CA VAL A 137 4.40 24.51 -5.47
C VAL A 137 3.58 25.42 -4.54
N PRO A 138 2.77 26.36 -5.05
CA PRO A 138 1.92 27.21 -4.23
C PRO A 138 0.93 26.39 -3.39
N GLU A 139 0.71 26.82 -2.13
CA GLU A 139 -0.13 26.10 -1.17
C GLU A 139 -1.55 25.82 -1.69
N ALA A 140 -2.18 26.79 -2.35
CA ALA A 140 -3.51 26.62 -2.92
C ALA A 140 -3.57 25.51 -3.98
N VAL A 141 -2.50 25.39 -4.81
CA VAL A 141 -2.38 24.33 -5.81
C VAL A 141 -2.18 22.97 -5.15
N VAL A 142 -1.31 22.91 -4.13
CA VAL A 142 -1.07 21.67 -3.36
C VAL A 142 -2.36 21.18 -2.72
N LYS A 143 -3.13 22.08 -2.11
CA LYS A 143 -4.42 21.73 -1.48
C LYS A 143 -5.42 21.18 -2.50
N ASP A 144 -5.58 21.84 -3.64
CA ASP A 144 -6.49 21.36 -4.71
C ASP A 144 -6.08 19.96 -5.19
N ARG A 145 -4.79 19.75 -5.48
CA ARG A 145 -4.29 18.44 -5.89
C ARG A 145 -4.50 17.37 -4.83
N PHE A 146 -4.25 17.71 -3.57
CA PHE A 146 -4.43 16.79 -2.45
C PHE A 146 -5.89 16.36 -2.29
N ASP A 147 -6.84 17.30 -2.39
CA ASP A 147 -8.27 17.00 -2.31
C ASP A 147 -8.73 16.09 -3.47
N ARG A 148 -8.23 16.35 -4.68
CA ARG A 148 -8.49 15.48 -5.86
C ARG A 148 -7.90 14.08 -5.68
N LEU A 149 -6.67 13.97 -5.17
CA LEU A 149 -6.02 12.68 -4.89
C LEU A 149 -6.79 11.91 -3.84
N LEU A 150 -7.19 12.54 -2.73
CA LEU A 150 -7.98 11.89 -1.67
C LEU A 150 -9.28 11.33 -2.21
N LYS A 151 -10.01 12.08 -3.01
CA LYS A 151 -11.26 11.64 -3.62
C LYS A 151 -11.04 10.41 -4.50
N GLU A 152 -10.01 10.41 -5.34
CA GLU A 152 -9.70 9.30 -6.24
C GLU A 152 -9.33 8.04 -5.44
N VAL A 153 -8.43 8.17 -4.47
CA VAL A 153 -7.99 7.08 -3.61
C VAL A 153 -9.16 6.48 -2.82
N GLN A 154 -10.02 7.32 -2.22
CA GLN A 154 -11.18 6.87 -1.46
C GLN A 154 -12.17 6.10 -2.33
N THR A 155 -12.47 6.61 -3.54
CA THR A 155 -13.36 5.93 -4.49
C THR A 155 -12.83 4.54 -4.84
N ILE A 156 -11.55 4.45 -5.21
CA ILE A 156 -10.92 3.17 -5.57
C ILE A 156 -10.87 2.22 -4.37
N SER A 157 -10.51 2.72 -3.18
CA SER A 157 -10.48 1.90 -1.95
C SER A 157 -11.85 1.30 -1.62
N GLN A 158 -12.93 2.08 -1.78
CA GLN A 158 -14.31 1.59 -1.59
C GLN A 158 -14.65 0.47 -2.61
N GLU A 159 -14.32 0.67 -3.89
CA GLU A 159 -14.53 -0.34 -4.93
C GLU A 159 -13.73 -1.62 -4.66
N MET A 160 -12.47 -1.47 -4.23
CA MET A 160 -11.61 -2.60 -3.89
C MET A 160 -12.11 -3.36 -2.65
N THR A 161 -12.68 -2.67 -1.67
CA THR A 161 -13.29 -3.28 -0.49
C THR A 161 -14.59 -3.99 -0.85
N ALA A 162 -15.41 -3.42 -1.73
CA ALA A 162 -16.69 -3.97 -2.14
C ALA A 162 -16.58 -5.38 -2.78
N ARG A 163 -15.41 -5.73 -3.34
CA ARG A 163 -15.16 -7.07 -3.91
C ARG A 163 -15.30 -8.22 -2.91
N PHE A 164 -15.23 -7.93 -1.62
CA PHE A 164 -15.39 -8.95 -0.56
C PHE A 164 -16.84 -9.13 -0.11
N THR A 165 -17.77 -8.30 -0.58
CA THR A 165 -19.18 -8.43 -0.23
C THR A 165 -19.73 -9.79 -0.70
N GLY A 166 -20.36 -10.53 0.22
CA GLY A 166 -20.91 -11.87 -0.06
C GLY A 166 -19.86 -13.00 -0.12
N THR A 167 -18.59 -12.71 0.23
CA THR A 167 -17.55 -13.74 0.32
C THR A 167 -17.30 -14.16 1.78
N VAL A 168 -16.74 -15.34 1.97
CA VAL A 168 -16.23 -15.82 3.27
C VAL A 168 -14.74 -15.57 3.31
N GLN A 169 -14.26 -14.95 4.38
CA GLN A 169 -12.84 -14.59 4.55
C GLN A 169 -12.31 -15.07 5.90
N GLU A 170 -11.05 -15.49 5.92
CA GLU A 170 -10.35 -15.80 7.16
C GLU A 170 -9.83 -14.51 7.81
N VAL A 171 -10.13 -14.35 9.10
CA VAL A 171 -9.80 -13.14 9.87
C VAL A 171 -9.05 -13.53 11.13
N LEU A 172 -7.84 -13.01 11.33
CA LEU A 172 -7.17 -13.07 12.62
C LEU A 172 -7.79 -12.02 13.53
N VAL A 173 -8.39 -12.46 14.63
CA VAL A 173 -8.97 -11.56 15.64
C VAL A 173 -7.84 -10.94 16.45
N GLU A 174 -7.74 -9.61 16.42
CA GLU A 174 -6.65 -8.86 17.07
C GLU A 174 -7.07 -8.28 18.42
N ASP A 175 -8.32 -7.77 18.53
CA ASP A 175 -8.80 -7.14 19.76
C ASP A 175 -10.34 -7.07 19.81
N VAL A 176 -10.88 -6.67 20.96
CA VAL A 176 -12.25 -6.20 21.09
C VAL A 176 -12.35 -4.79 20.47
N ASN A 177 -13.48 -4.49 19.84
CA ASN A 177 -13.65 -3.19 19.20
C ASN A 177 -13.71 -2.07 20.26
N GLU A 178 -12.92 -1.00 20.06
CA GLU A 178 -12.80 0.12 21.02
C GLU A 178 -14.12 0.91 21.22
N HIS A 179 -15.01 0.89 20.24
CA HIS A 179 -16.24 1.67 20.26
C HIS A 179 -17.49 0.85 20.56
N ASN A 180 -17.40 -0.48 20.43
CA ASN A 180 -18.51 -1.39 20.71
C ASN A 180 -17.99 -2.74 21.21
N SER A 181 -18.15 -3.01 22.50
CA SER A 181 -17.67 -4.24 23.16
C SER A 181 -18.38 -5.53 22.72
N GLU A 182 -19.49 -5.44 21.98
CA GLU A 182 -20.17 -6.59 21.37
C GLU A 182 -19.50 -7.05 20.05
N LEU A 183 -18.53 -6.26 19.56
CA LEU A 183 -17.78 -6.54 18.35
C LEU A 183 -16.32 -6.86 18.67
N VAL A 184 -15.73 -7.69 17.86
CA VAL A 184 -14.28 -7.87 17.78
C VAL A 184 -13.75 -7.23 16.50
N THR A 185 -12.49 -6.88 16.56
CA THR A 185 -11.73 -6.33 15.43
C THR A 185 -10.72 -7.36 14.98
N GLY A 186 -10.71 -7.66 13.70
CA GLY A 186 -9.74 -8.60 13.14
C GLY A 186 -9.23 -8.14 11.78
N ARG A 187 -8.23 -8.83 11.29
CA ARG A 187 -7.56 -8.49 10.06
C ARG A 187 -7.49 -9.66 9.10
N MET A 188 -7.93 -9.43 7.86
CA MET A 188 -7.82 -10.39 6.77
C MET A 188 -6.35 -10.56 6.35
N SER A 189 -6.05 -11.63 5.61
CA SER A 189 -4.71 -11.86 5.05
C SER A 189 -4.22 -10.68 4.19
N ASN A 190 -5.10 -10.04 3.42
CA ASN A 190 -4.80 -8.88 2.58
C ASN A 190 -4.81 -7.53 3.33
N ASN A 191 -4.81 -7.57 4.66
CA ASN A 191 -4.72 -6.42 5.56
C ASN A 191 -6.00 -5.60 5.75
N HIS A 192 -7.15 -5.99 5.17
CA HIS A 192 -8.42 -5.33 5.45
C HIS A 192 -8.83 -5.56 6.90
N LEU A 193 -9.26 -4.48 7.56
CA LEU A 193 -9.80 -4.50 8.90
C LEU A 193 -11.28 -4.87 8.82
N VAL A 194 -11.72 -5.76 9.71
CA VAL A 194 -13.10 -6.24 9.78
C VAL A 194 -13.59 -6.18 11.21
N HIS A 195 -14.84 -5.74 11.40
CA HIS A 195 -15.52 -5.75 12.69
C HIS A 195 -16.72 -6.69 12.58
N PHE A 196 -16.88 -7.58 13.56
CA PHE A 196 -17.98 -8.54 13.59
C PHE A 196 -18.34 -8.94 15.02
N PRO A 197 -19.57 -9.46 15.27
CA PRO A 197 -19.99 -9.88 16.60
C PRO A 197 -19.06 -10.96 17.17
N GLY A 198 -18.64 -10.76 18.43
CA GLY A 198 -17.75 -11.67 19.12
C GLY A 198 -17.26 -11.07 20.45
N ASP A 199 -16.53 -11.87 21.20
CA ASP A 199 -15.97 -11.49 22.50
C ASP A 199 -14.46 -11.75 22.59
N ALA A 200 -13.84 -11.36 23.71
CA ALA A 200 -12.40 -11.46 23.92
C ALA A 200 -11.85 -12.91 23.82
N SER A 201 -12.69 -13.95 23.91
CA SER A 201 -12.23 -15.35 23.80
C SER A 201 -11.78 -15.69 22.36
N LEU A 202 -12.13 -14.86 21.39
CA LEU A 202 -11.73 -15.01 19.99
C LEU A 202 -10.35 -14.38 19.68
N ILE A 203 -9.82 -13.54 20.57
CA ILE A 203 -8.52 -12.88 20.34
C ILE A 203 -7.43 -13.94 20.12
N GLY A 204 -6.64 -13.75 19.06
CA GLY A 204 -5.58 -14.66 18.63
C GLY A 204 -6.04 -15.86 17.81
N LYS A 205 -7.35 -16.00 17.52
CA LYS A 205 -7.90 -17.06 16.64
C LYS A 205 -8.10 -16.55 15.21
N ILE A 206 -8.07 -17.49 14.28
CA ILE A 206 -8.40 -17.27 12.86
C ILE A 206 -9.74 -17.98 12.56
#